data_ec644ffe185d9b647781177db56b6c7a
#
_entry.id   ec644ffe185d9b647781177db56b6c7a
#
_cell.length_a   1.000
_cell.length_b   1.000
_cell.length_c   1.000
_cell.angle_alpha   90.00
_cell.angle_beta   90.00
_cell.angle_gamma   90.00
#
_symmetry.space_group_name_H-M   'P 1'
#
loop_
_entity.id
_entity.type
_entity.pdbx_description
1 polymer ?
#
loop_
_entity_poly.entity_id
_entity_poly.type
_entity_poly.pdbx_seq_one_letter_code
_entity_poly.pdbx_strand_id
1 'polypeptide(L)'
;FADTMDVYGYNYKPWAYKAFSKDRPDQPFYASETSSCVSTRGEYFFPVDWNKSKGFFLYQVSSYDLYAPGWAYRPDVEFAAQDDNPNSAGEYVWTGFDYLGEPTPYNLDATNALNVPEGPEREKMMAELKKLGNRAPSRSSYFGIVDLCGFKKDRFYIYQAKWRPDVKMAHILPHWNWPERKGEITPVHVYTSGDEAELFLNGKSLGVRKKGKGEKDRYRLVWEDVKYTPGTLKVVAKKDGKVWATDTVTTTGKPAALTLKPDRNEINGDGYDLSYVTVAVRDAQGRMVPRSKNMLTFKVTGPVEIAGICNGDPTDFTTMANPENKNILKIKAFNGLAQVILRSRKGESGKATLQVISNGLKPAQTTVTVK
;
A
#
# COMPACT_ATOMS: atom_id res chain seq x y z
N PHE A 1 36.81 -10.05 6.19
CA PHE A 1 35.52 -10.77 6.36
C PHE A 1 34.88 -11.08 5.00
N ALA A 2 34.79 -10.12 4.07
CA ALA A 2 34.24 -10.35 2.74
C ALA A 2 35.01 -11.42 1.91
N ASP A 3 36.30 -11.58 2.17
CA ASP A 3 37.17 -12.57 1.45
C ASP A 3 36.78 -14.03 1.79
N THR A 4 35.99 -14.26 2.81
CA THR A 4 35.55 -15.60 3.21
C THR A 4 34.14 -15.94 2.72
N MET A 5 33.55 -15.08 1.90
CA MET A 5 32.19 -15.24 1.38
C MET A 5 32.18 -15.29 -0.15
N ASP A 6 31.41 -16.19 -0.73
CA ASP A 6 31.18 -16.25 -2.18
C ASP A 6 30.32 -15.07 -2.65
N VAL A 7 29.33 -14.68 -1.83
CA VAL A 7 28.42 -13.55 -2.07
C VAL A 7 28.30 -12.72 -0.81
N TYR A 8 28.46 -11.40 -0.92
CA TYR A 8 28.38 -10.49 0.22
C TYR A 8 27.02 -9.82 0.32
N GLY A 9 26.44 -9.76 1.54
CA GLY A 9 25.14 -9.13 1.80
C GLY A 9 25.25 -7.76 2.49
N TYR A 10 24.52 -6.76 1.99
CA TYR A 10 24.41 -5.44 2.60
C TYR A 10 22.99 -5.15 3.09
N ASN A 11 22.86 -4.65 4.32
CA ASN A 11 21.62 -4.07 4.83
C ASN A 11 21.73 -2.55 4.83
N TYR A 12 20.87 -1.86 4.07
CA TYR A 12 20.72 -0.40 4.07
C TYR A 12 22.01 0.41 3.87
N LYS A 13 22.89 -0.04 2.97
CA LYS A 13 24.16 0.62 2.68
C LYS A 13 24.38 0.87 1.18
N PRO A 14 23.42 1.50 0.48
CA PRO A 14 23.58 1.77 -0.96
C PRO A 14 24.82 2.61 -1.28
N TRP A 15 25.25 3.44 -0.34
CA TRP A 15 26.48 4.24 -0.46
C TRP A 15 27.77 3.42 -0.47
N ALA A 16 27.75 2.18 0.04
CA ALA A 16 28.92 1.30 0.09
C ALA A 16 29.15 0.50 -1.20
N TYR A 17 28.10 0.32 -2.03
CA TYR A 17 28.15 -0.57 -3.20
C TYR A 17 29.26 -0.19 -4.19
N LYS A 18 29.40 1.11 -4.49
CA LYS A 18 30.42 1.62 -5.41
C LYS A 18 31.84 1.30 -4.94
N ALA A 19 32.11 1.48 -3.64
CA ALA A 19 33.43 1.17 -3.08
C ALA A 19 33.72 -0.34 -3.14
N PHE A 20 32.74 -1.16 -2.78
CA PHE A 20 32.83 -2.62 -2.84
C PHE A 20 33.06 -3.10 -4.27
N SER A 21 32.29 -2.63 -5.25
CA SER A 21 32.42 -3.02 -6.65
C SER A 21 33.77 -2.62 -7.25
N LYS A 22 34.32 -1.49 -6.82
CA LYS A 22 35.68 -1.07 -7.24
C LYS A 22 36.78 -1.95 -6.65
N ASP A 23 36.66 -2.31 -5.38
CA ASP A 23 37.63 -3.09 -4.62
C ASP A 23 37.57 -4.59 -5.01
N ARG A 24 36.37 -5.08 -5.34
CA ARG A 24 36.03 -6.48 -5.58
C ARG A 24 35.14 -6.65 -6.82
N PRO A 25 35.63 -6.34 -8.02
CA PRO A 25 34.81 -6.33 -9.22
C PRO A 25 34.23 -7.70 -9.60
N ASP A 26 34.91 -8.78 -9.23
CA ASP A 26 34.51 -10.15 -9.55
C ASP A 26 33.67 -10.82 -8.45
N GLN A 27 33.55 -10.19 -7.28
CA GLN A 27 32.74 -10.71 -6.19
C GLN A 27 31.32 -10.17 -6.27
N PRO A 28 30.30 -11.03 -6.42
CA PRO A 28 28.92 -10.58 -6.39
C PRO A 28 28.52 -10.15 -4.97
N PHE A 29 27.61 -9.18 -4.90
CA PHE A 29 26.93 -8.81 -3.67
C PHE A 29 25.43 -8.67 -3.92
N TYR A 30 24.65 -8.72 -2.86
CA TYR A 30 23.23 -8.42 -2.90
C TYR A 30 22.85 -7.51 -1.74
N ALA A 31 21.75 -6.80 -1.90
CA ALA A 31 21.18 -6.00 -0.85
C ALA A 31 20.19 -6.86 -0.04
N SER A 32 20.63 -7.36 1.10
CA SER A 32 19.87 -8.31 1.93
C SER A 32 18.68 -7.71 2.63
N GLU A 33 18.69 -6.39 2.88
CA GLU A 33 17.54 -5.58 3.22
C GLU A 33 17.71 -4.18 2.62
N THR A 34 16.68 -3.69 1.92
CA THR A 34 16.72 -2.40 1.25
C THR A 34 15.55 -1.52 1.59
N SER A 35 15.71 -0.25 1.30
CA SER A 35 14.71 0.79 1.30
C SER A 35 14.11 1.04 2.69
N SER A 36 13.22 0.22 3.20
CA SER A 36 12.37 0.51 4.37
C SER A 36 11.68 1.87 4.28
N CYS A 37 11.35 2.28 3.07
CA CYS A 37 10.52 3.43 2.81
C CYS A 37 9.13 3.18 3.39
N VAL A 38 8.51 4.18 3.98
CA VAL A 38 7.23 4.05 4.69
C VAL A 38 6.12 4.77 3.95
N SER A 39 4.93 4.19 3.92
CA SER A 39 3.72 4.82 3.38
C SER A 39 2.46 4.18 3.91
N THR A 40 1.37 4.93 3.91
CA THR A 40 0.02 4.46 4.17
C THR A 40 -0.79 4.45 2.89
N ARG A 41 -1.42 3.34 2.55
CA ARG A 41 -2.20 3.19 1.32
C ARG A 41 -3.25 4.29 1.17
N GLY A 42 -3.12 5.10 0.10
CA GLY A 42 -4.10 6.12 -0.29
C GLY A 42 -4.11 7.38 0.56
N GLU A 43 -3.16 7.57 1.47
CA GLU A 43 -2.98 8.82 2.22
C GLU A 43 -1.95 9.71 1.53
N TYR A 44 -2.24 11.02 1.41
CA TYR A 44 -1.35 11.99 0.79
C TYR A 44 -1.40 13.30 1.52
N PHE A 45 -0.23 13.88 1.78
CA PHE A 45 -0.09 15.15 2.50
C PHE A 45 0.59 16.19 1.63
N PHE A 46 0.18 17.43 1.80
CA PHE A 46 0.64 18.55 1.01
C PHE A 46 1.11 19.70 1.92
N PRO A 47 2.12 20.49 1.52
CA PRO A 47 2.88 20.37 0.27
C PRO A 47 3.72 19.08 0.25
N VAL A 48 4.01 18.55 -0.95
CA VAL A 48 4.91 17.41 -1.10
C VAL A 48 6.35 17.89 -0.87
N ASP A 49 7.03 17.26 0.06
CA ASP A 49 8.42 17.54 0.37
C ASP A 49 9.29 16.32 0.04
N TRP A 50 10.43 16.54 -0.60
CA TRP A 50 11.37 15.47 -0.95
C TRP A 50 12.27 15.05 0.23
N ASN A 51 12.22 15.76 1.35
CA ASN A 51 12.92 15.36 2.56
C ASN A 51 12.26 14.13 3.16
N LYS A 52 13.02 13.05 3.28
CA LYS A 52 12.52 11.74 3.77
C LYS A 52 11.95 11.77 5.21
N SER A 53 12.28 12.81 5.98
CA SER A 53 11.80 12.99 7.36
C SER A 53 10.47 13.75 7.44
N LYS A 54 9.87 14.09 6.30
CA LYS A 54 8.57 14.77 6.19
C LYS A 54 7.47 13.78 5.79
N GLY A 55 6.26 14.28 5.54
CA GLY A 55 5.14 13.45 5.06
C GLY A 55 4.47 12.58 6.12
N PHE A 56 4.68 12.88 7.41
CA PHE A 56 4.06 12.21 8.55
C PHE A 56 2.97 13.10 9.17
N PHE A 57 1.77 12.56 9.33
CA PHE A 57 0.66 13.30 9.95
C PHE A 57 -0.39 12.34 10.54
N LEU A 58 -0.78 12.57 11.80
CA LEU A 58 -1.80 11.79 12.53
C LEU A 58 -1.62 10.27 12.40
N TYR A 59 -0.40 9.80 12.61
CA TYR A 59 0.00 8.38 12.52
C TYR A 59 -0.22 7.76 11.14
N GLN A 60 -0.33 8.58 10.09
CA GLN A 60 -0.33 8.15 8.70
C GLN A 60 0.91 8.70 7.99
N VAL A 61 1.33 8.05 6.93
CA VAL A 61 2.48 8.45 6.10
C VAL A 61 2.04 8.64 4.67
N SER A 62 2.40 9.78 4.09
CA SER A 62 2.04 10.13 2.72
C SER A 62 2.58 9.12 1.70
N SER A 63 1.75 8.73 0.75
CA SER A 63 1.98 7.62 -0.19
C SER A 63 2.74 8.03 -1.47
N TYR A 64 3.48 9.14 -1.43
CA TYR A 64 4.36 9.53 -2.54
C TYR A 64 5.66 8.72 -2.62
N ASP A 65 5.88 7.77 -1.69
CA ASP A 65 7.08 6.92 -1.58
C ASP A 65 8.39 7.72 -1.53
N LEU A 66 8.37 8.82 -0.77
CA LEU A 66 9.50 9.72 -0.55
C LEU A 66 10.05 9.62 0.87
N TYR A 67 9.30 9.01 1.80
CA TYR A 67 9.52 9.11 3.23
C TYR A 67 10.09 7.82 3.81
N ALA A 68 11.03 7.98 4.75
CA ALA A 68 11.73 6.84 5.33
C ALA A 68 12.29 7.21 6.72
N PRO A 69 12.49 6.26 7.63
CA PRO A 69 13.28 6.46 8.85
C PRO A 69 14.70 6.94 8.55
N GLY A 70 15.39 7.48 9.55
CA GLY A 70 16.72 8.08 9.38
C GLY A 70 17.75 7.17 8.73
N TRP A 71 17.72 5.88 9.04
CA TRP A 71 18.62 4.84 8.52
C TRP A 71 18.21 4.26 7.16
N ALA A 72 16.99 4.52 6.70
CA ALA A 72 16.38 3.95 5.49
C ALA A 72 16.44 4.91 4.29
N TYR A 73 16.11 4.41 3.10
CA TYR A 73 16.20 5.14 1.85
C TYR A 73 14.93 4.97 1.01
N ARG A 74 14.70 5.88 0.07
CA ARG A 74 13.69 5.73 -0.98
C ARG A 74 14.08 4.61 -1.94
N PRO A 75 13.12 3.94 -2.59
CA PRO A 75 13.42 2.92 -3.61
C PRO A 75 14.36 3.44 -4.71
N ASP A 76 14.20 4.70 -5.13
CA ASP A 76 15.02 5.33 -6.17
C ASP A 76 16.52 5.31 -5.85
N VAL A 77 16.89 5.50 -4.58
CA VAL A 77 18.28 5.49 -4.11
C VAL A 77 18.88 4.09 -4.20
N GLU A 78 18.11 3.09 -3.75
CA GLU A 78 18.54 1.68 -3.79
C GLU A 78 18.65 1.19 -5.21
N PHE A 79 17.68 1.48 -6.07
CA PHE A 79 17.73 1.10 -7.49
C PHE A 79 18.92 1.73 -8.21
N ALA A 80 19.21 3.01 -7.96
CA ALA A 80 20.34 3.68 -8.58
C ALA A 80 21.67 3.04 -8.15
N ALA A 81 21.81 2.75 -6.85
CA ALA A 81 23.03 2.13 -6.34
C ALA A 81 23.25 0.72 -6.91
N GLN A 82 22.19 -0.04 -7.15
CA GLN A 82 22.28 -1.36 -7.79
C GLN A 82 22.59 -1.26 -9.30
N ASP A 83 21.88 -0.40 -10.03
CA ASP A 83 22.07 -0.23 -11.46
C ASP A 83 23.46 0.31 -11.84
N ASP A 84 24.08 1.09 -10.95
CA ASP A 84 25.39 1.66 -11.16
C ASP A 84 26.54 0.69 -10.81
N ASN A 85 26.23 -0.51 -10.28
CA ASN A 85 27.21 -1.49 -9.86
C ASN A 85 26.88 -2.88 -10.45
N PRO A 86 27.56 -3.30 -11.54
CA PRO A 86 27.18 -4.46 -12.33
C PRO A 86 27.34 -5.81 -11.61
N ASN A 87 28.13 -5.87 -10.52
CA ASN A 87 28.25 -7.07 -9.69
C ASN A 87 27.16 -7.17 -8.59
N SER A 88 26.17 -6.25 -8.60
CA SER A 88 24.99 -6.36 -7.76
C SER A 88 24.06 -7.45 -8.29
N ALA A 89 23.79 -8.46 -7.48
CA ALA A 89 22.86 -9.56 -7.81
C ALA A 89 21.39 -9.21 -7.57
N GLY A 90 21.09 -8.04 -6.99
CA GLY A 90 19.74 -7.56 -6.72
C GLY A 90 19.46 -7.27 -5.25
N GLU A 91 18.19 -7.23 -4.89
CA GLU A 91 17.73 -6.80 -3.56
C GLU A 91 16.60 -7.62 -2.97
N TYR A 92 16.53 -7.61 -1.65
CA TYR A 92 15.38 -8.00 -0.87
C TYR A 92 14.83 -6.75 -0.16
N VAL A 93 13.68 -6.28 -0.63
CA VAL A 93 13.08 -5.09 -0.04
C VAL A 93 12.50 -5.37 1.35
N TRP A 94 12.71 -4.50 2.30
CA TRP A 94 11.98 -4.48 3.54
C TRP A 94 10.78 -3.52 3.44
N THR A 95 9.54 -4.01 3.26
CA THR A 95 9.19 -5.41 3.16
C THR A 95 8.04 -5.62 2.18
N GLY A 96 7.69 -6.86 1.84
CA GLY A 96 6.59 -7.20 0.95
C GLY A 96 5.23 -6.78 1.50
N PHE A 97 4.94 -7.10 2.76
CA PHE A 97 3.68 -6.78 3.46
C PHE A 97 3.93 -5.88 4.66
N ASP A 98 2.96 -5.02 4.98
CA ASP A 98 2.86 -4.49 6.34
C ASP A 98 2.62 -5.64 7.32
N TYR A 99 3.14 -5.51 8.54
CA TYR A 99 3.03 -6.53 9.57
C TYR A 99 2.80 -5.90 10.95
N LEU A 100 2.23 -6.68 11.85
CA LEU A 100 1.97 -6.24 13.23
C LEU A 100 3.25 -6.29 14.06
N GLY A 101 3.36 -5.39 15.04
CA GLY A 101 4.39 -5.43 16.08
C GLY A 101 5.55 -4.48 15.91
N GLU A 102 5.78 -3.91 14.74
CA GLU A 102 6.83 -2.90 14.47
C GLU A 102 6.22 -1.66 13.81
N PRO A 103 5.67 -0.72 14.59
CA PRO A 103 4.92 0.41 14.08
C PRO A 103 5.79 1.56 13.54
N THR A 104 7.00 1.28 13.07
CA THR A 104 7.87 2.29 12.48
C THR A 104 7.15 3.02 11.31
N PRO A 105 7.13 4.37 11.31
CA PRO A 105 8.03 5.28 12.04
C PRO A 105 7.54 5.73 13.42
N TYR A 106 6.44 5.17 13.93
CA TYR A 106 5.79 5.60 15.19
C TYR A 106 6.12 4.70 16.39
N ASN A 107 7.22 3.97 16.32
CA ASN A 107 7.68 3.01 17.33
C ASN A 107 8.14 3.63 18.66
N LEU A 108 8.19 4.94 18.77
CA LEU A 108 8.47 5.66 20.01
C LEU A 108 7.20 6.06 20.77
N ASP A 109 6.03 5.80 20.21
CA ASP A 109 4.74 6.09 20.82
C ASP A 109 4.19 4.90 21.64
N ALA A 110 2.96 5.04 22.14
CA ALA A 110 2.29 4.04 22.96
C ALA A 110 2.10 2.66 22.30
N THR A 111 2.37 2.51 21.01
CA THR A 111 2.17 1.25 20.29
C THR A 111 2.99 0.10 20.86
N ASN A 112 4.20 0.40 21.35
CA ASN A 112 5.07 -0.61 21.93
C ASN A 112 4.44 -1.33 23.16
N ALA A 113 3.53 -0.66 23.86
CA ALA A 113 2.81 -1.25 24.98
C ALA A 113 1.84 -2.36 24.55
N LEU A 114 1.40 -2.38 23.30
CA LEU A 114 0.50 -3.43 22.78
C LEU A 114 1.18 -4.78 22.63
N ASN A 115 2.52 -4.80 22.61
CA ASN A 115 3.32 -6.03 22.57
C ASN A 115 3.47 -6.68 23.96
N VAL A 116 3.10 -5.96 25.05
CA VAL A 116 3.09 -6.48 26.41
C VAL A 116 1.73 -7.14 26.66
N PRO A 117 1.65 -8.36 27.20
CA PRO A 117 0.40 -9.02 27.56
C PRO A 117 -0.50 -8.12 28.43
N GLU A 118 -1.81 -8.29 28.30
CA GLU A 118 -2.76 -7.57 29.15
C GLU A 118 -2.51 -7.88 30.63
N GLY A 119 -2.48 -6.84 31.46
CA GLY A 119 -2.21 -6.96 32.89
C GLY A 119 -1.55 -5.72 33.47
N PRO A 120 -1.17 -5.77 34.78
CA PRO A 120 -0.66 -4.60 35.51
C PRO A 120 0.59 -3.94 34.90
N GLU A 121 1.44 -4.72 34.24
CA GLU A 121 2.65 -4.21 33.59
C GLU A 121 2.30 -3.36 32.38
N ARG A 122 1.38 -3.84 31.51
CA ARG A 122 0.87 -3.08 30.36
C ARG A 122 0.14 -1.83 30.82
N GLU A 123 -0.71 -1.92 31.83
CA GLU A 123 -1.44 -0.77 32.37
C GLU A 123 -0.49 0.32 32.88
N LYS A 124 0.56 -0.08 33.64
CA LYS A 124 1.61 0.83 34.09
C LYS A 124 2.33 1.49 32.92
N MET A 125 2.72 0.71 31.93
CA MET A 125 3.38 1.21 30.71
C MET A 125 2.49 2.19 29.94
N MET A 126 1.21 1.86 29.75
CA MET A 126 0.24 2.74 29.12
C MET A 126 0.01 4.04 29.89
N ALA A 127 0.01 3.98 31.24
CA ALA A 127 -0.11 5.17 32.07
C ALA A 127 1.11 6.10 31.94
N GLU A 128 2.33 5.56 31.86
CA GLU A 128 3.54 6.34 31.63
C GLU A 128 3.55 6.98 30.22
N LEU A 129 3.19 6.20 29.19
CA LEU A 129 3.09 6.70 27.81
C LEU A 129 2.03 7.80 27.66
N LYS A 130 0.92 7.69 28.37
CA LYS A 130 -0.11 8.73 28.43
C LYS A 130 0.40 10.04 28.99
N LYS A 131 1.35 10.01 29.95
CA LYS A 131 2.00 11.21 30.47
C LYS A 131 2.90 11.90 29.44
N LEU A 132 3.46 11.13 28.49
CA LEU A 132 4.34 11.64 27.42
C LEU A 132 3.58 12.29 26.24
N GLY A 133 2.26 12.27 26.26
CA GLY A 133 1.43 12.86 25.24
C GLY A 133 0.47 11.85 24.60
N ASN A 134 -0.77 12.18 24.64
CA ASN A 134 -1.91 11.32 24.32
C ASN A 134 -2.01 11.01 22.82
N ARG A 135 -1.08 10.26 22.27
CA ARG A 135 -1.06 9.88 20.85
C ARG A 135 -1.82 8.56 20.65
N ALA A 136 -2.69 8.54 19.64
CA ALA A 136 -3.29 7.28 19.21
C ALA A 136 -2.21 6.37 18.64
N PRO A 137 -2.00 5.16 19.19
CA PRO A 137 -0.94 4.29 18.70
C PRO A 137 -1.28 3.74 17.32
N SER A 138 -0.27 3.42 16.53
CA SER A 138 -0.40 2.52 15.38
C SER A 138 0.05 1.12 15.78
N ARG A 139 -0.51 0.09 15.15
CA ARG A 139 -0.20 -1.32 15.46
C ARG A 139 0.57 -2.04 14.38
N SER A 140 0.72 -1.42 13.23
CA SER A 140 1.28 -2.01 12.03
C SER A 140 2.52 -1.26 11.58
N SER A 141 3.44 -1.97 10.95
CA SER A 141 4.51 -1.35 10.16
C SER A 141 3.91 -0.60 8.98
N TYR A 142 4.72 0.30 8.39
CA TYR A 142 4.38 1.07 7.19
C TYR A 142 5.28 0.73 6.02
N PHE A 143 6.13 -0.26 6.17
CA PHE A 143 7.17 -0.66 5.22
C PHE A 143 6.64 -1.42 4.00
N GLY A 144 5.49 -2.08 4.13
CA GLY A 144 4.97 -2.99 3.12
C GLY A 144 4.83 -2.38 1.72
N ILE A 145 5.13 -3.16 0.69
CA ILE A 145 4.75 -2.88 -0.70
C ILE A 145 3.22 -2.99 -0.85
N VAL A 146 2.62 -3.88 -0.06
CA VAL A 146 1.17 -3.98 0.14
C VAL A 146 0.84 -3.78 1.62
N ASP A 147 -0.41 -3.42 1.92
CA ASP A 147 -0.87 -3.23 3.29
C ASP A 147 -1.19 -4.57 3.99
N LEU A 148 -1.63 -4.51 5.26
CA LEU A 148 -2.02 -5.69 6.05
C LEU A 148 -3.10 -6.57 5.40
N CYS A 149 -3.91 -6.02 4.50
CA CYS A 149 -4.94 -6.76 3.77
C CYS A 149 -4.45 -7.29 2.41
N GLY A 150 -3.18 -7.07 2.05
CA GLY A 150 -2.65 -7.38 0.74
C GLY A 150 -3.04 -6.40 -0.37
N PHE A 151 -3.65 -5.25 -0.02
CA PHE A 151 -3.94 -4.21 -1.01
C PHE A 151 -2.66 -3.47 -1.39
N LYS A 152 -2.46 -3.30 -2.70
CA LYS A 152 -1.30 -2.62 -3.26
C LYS A 152 -1.24 -1.17 -2.77
N LYS A 153 -0.09 -0.76 -2.26
CA LYS A 153 0.26 0.65 -2.09
C LYS A 153 0.84 1.21 -3.39
N ASP A 154 1.00 2.52 -3.50
CA ASP A 154 1.62 3.11 -4.71
C ASP A 154 3.02 2.55 -4.94
N ARG A 155 3.75 2.26 -3.87
CA ARG A 155 5.07 1.62 -3.90
C ARG A 155 5.09 0.28 -4.66
N PHE A 156 4.02 -0.49 -4.66
CA PHE A 156 3.96 -1.70 -5.46
C PHE A 156 4.29 -1.43 -6.93
N TYR A 157 3.83 -0.32 -7.45
CA TYR A 157 3.95 -0.02 -8.88
C TYR A 157 5.34 0.50 -9.28
N ILE A 158 6.08 1.19 -8.39
CA ILE A 158 7.47 1.55 -8.68
C ILE A 158 8.37 0.30 -8.70
N TYR A 159 8.16 -0.65 -7.77
CA TYR A 159 8.84 -1.93 -7.77
C TYR A 159 8.45 -2.78 -8.98
N GLN A 160 7.18 -2.84 -9.35
CA GLN A 160 6.74 -3.55 -10.55
C GLN A 160 7.39 -2.97 -11.81
N ALA A 161 7.44 -1.64 -11.94
CA ALA A 161 8.09 -0.98 -13.07
C ALA A 161 9.59 -1.31 -13.17
N LYS A 162 10.27 -1.44 -12.03
CA LYS A 162 11.71 -1.74 -11.94
C LYS A 162 12.01 -3.22 -12.15
N TRP A 163 11.31 -4.10 -11.43
CA TRP A 163 11.60 -5.54 -11.44
C TRP A 163 10.98 -6.29 -12.63
N ARG A 164 9.95 -5.71 -13.23
CA ARG A 164 9.23 -6.29 -14.38
C ARG A 164 9.14 -5.30 -15.53
N PRO A 165 10.28 -4.92 -16.14
CA PRO A 165 10.34 -3.98 -17.25
C PRO A 165 9.67 -4.52 -18.54
N ASP A 166 9.35 -5.81 -18.57
CA ASP A 166 8.58 -6.52 -19.59
C ASP A 166 7.05 -6.29 -19.49
N VAL A 167 6.56 -6.02 -18.29
CA VAL A 167 5.13 -5.80 -18.03
C VAL A 167 4.74 -4.38 -18.43
N LYS A 168 3.81 -4.27 -19.36
CA LYS A 168 3.24 -2.98 -19.77
C LYS A 168 2.41 -2.40 -18.65
N MET A 169 2.92 -1.34 -18.01
CA MET A 169 2.22 -0.69 -16.91
C MET A 169 2.47 0.81 -16.85
N ALA A 170 1.47 1.53 -16.38
CA ALA A 170 1.54 2.89 -15.88
C ALA A 170 0.65 3.00 -14.64
N HIS A 171 1.04 3.83 -13.69
CA HIS A 171 0.29 4.08 -12.45
C HIS A 171 0.41 5.53 -12.06
N ILE A 172 -0.74 6.20 -11.88
CA ILE A 172 -0.84 7.59 -11.48
C ILE A 172 -1.04 7.68 -9.97
N LEU A 173 -0.25 8.51 -9.30
CA LEU A 173 -0.50 8.95 -7.93
C LEU A 173 -0.41 10.48 -7.83
N PRO A 174 -1.18 11.11 -6.94
CA PRO A 174 -2.18 10.56 -6.02
C PRO A 174 -3.51 10.25 -6.74
N HIS A 175 -4.46 9.65 -6.01
CA HIS A 175 -5.86 9.65 -6.46
C HIS A 175 -6.36 11.09 -6.67
N TRP A 176 -7.42 11.29 -7.47
CA TRP A 176 -7.83 12.63 -7.89
C TRP A 176 -9.13 13.09 -7.20
N ASN A 177 -9.17 13.02 -5.85
CA ASN A 177 -10.31 13.39 -5.00
C ASN A 177 -9.92 14.36 -3.89
N TRP A 178 -9.73 15.63 -4.25
CA TRP A 178 -9.27 16.70 -3.36
C TRP A 178 -10.17 17.94 -3.45
N PRO A 179 -11.48 17.85 -3.11
CA PRO A 179 -12.41 18.96 -3.28
C PRO A 179 -12.00 20.21 -2.51
N GLU A 180 -11.31 20.04 -1.38
CA GLU A 180 -10.79 21.10 -0.53
C GLU A 180 -9.57 21.82 -1.11
N ARG A 181 -8.92 21.25 -2.15
CA ARG A 181 -7.70 21.78 -2.75
C ARG A 181 -7.88 22.37 -4.15
N LYS A 182 -9.10 22.75 -4.53
CA LYS A 182 -9.37 23.30 -5.87
C LYS A 182 -8.48 24.51 -6.15
N GLY A 183 -7.69 24.43 -7.22
CA GLY A 183 -6.73 25.45 -7.63
C GLY A 183 -5.35 25.37 -6.98
N GLU A 184 -5.19 24.55 -5.93
CA GLU A 184 -3.91 24.37 -5.25
C GLU A 184 -3.00 23.37 -5.97
N ILE A 185 -1.70 23.57 -5.83
CA ILE A 185 -0.69 22.66 -6.38
C ILE A 185 -0.82 21.29 -5.72
N THR A 186 -1.03 20.29 -6.57
CA THR A 186 -1.16 18.86 -6.20
C THR A 186 -0.27 18.08 -7.15
N PRO A 187 1.01 17.85 -6.79
CA PRO A 187 1.97 17.15 -7.65
C PRO A 187 1.45 15.78 -8.09
N VAL A 188 1.73 15.42 -9.34
CA VAL A 188 1.39 14.11 -9.89
C VAL A 188 2.67 13.36 -10.20
N HIS A 189 2.80 12.17 -9.64
CA HIS A 189 3.85 11.22 -10.00
C HIS A 189 3.26 10.11 -10.84
N VAL A 190 4.08 9.54 -11.71
CA VAL A 190 3.73 8.38 -12.53
C VAL A 190 4.86 7.35 -12.45
N TYR A 191 4.47 6.12 -12.15
CA TYR A 191 5.36 4.96 -12.24
C TYR A 191 5.05 4.20 -13.53
N THR A 192 6.05 3.87 -14.32
CA THR A 192 5.87 3.13 -15.57
C THR A 192 7.12 2.33 -15.93
N SER A 193 6.93 1.21 -16.59
CA SER A 193 8.00 0.45 -17.25
C SER A 193 8.36 1.01 -18.64
N GLY A 194 7.67 2.08 -19.08
CA GLY A 194 8.04 2.85 -20.28
C GLY A 194 9.16 3.86 -20.01
N ASP A 195 9.57 4.56 -21.06
CA ASP A 195 10.72 5.50 -21.06
C ASP A 195 10.26 6.94 -20.83
N GLU A 196 9.06 7.26 -21.28
CA GLU A 196 8.44 8.58 -21.17
C GLU A 196 6.93 8.46 -20.98
N ALA A 197 6.30 9.53 -20.53
CA ALA A 197 4.86 9.61 -20.50
C ALA A 197 4.36 11.05 -20.70
N GLU A 198 3.18 11.19 -21.28
CA GLU A 198 2.41 12.41 -21.36
C GLU A 198 1.23 12.37 -20.42
N LEU A 199 1.09 13.39 -19.59
CA LEU A 199 -0.01 13.53 -18.63
C LEU A 199 -1.07 14.49 -19.19
N PHE A 200 -2.33 14.14 -18.99
CA PHE A 200 -3.48 14.94 -19.39
C PHE A 200 -4.40 15.19 -18.19
N LEU A 201 -4.89 16.42 -18.05
CA LEU A 201 -5.95 16.75 -17.11
C LEU A 201 -7.16 17.27 -17.92
N ASN A 202 -8.29 16.57 -17.81
CA ASN A 202 -9.52 16.89 -18.55
C ASN A 202 -9.30 17.04 -20.06
N GLY A 203 -8.45 16.16 -20.63
CA GLY A 203 -8.11 16.16 -22.06
C GLY A 203 -7.02 17.16 -22.47
N LYS A 204 -6.64 18.11 -21.60
CA LYS A 204 -5.55 19.06 -21.87
C LYS A 204 -4.21 18.45 -21.46
N SER A 205 -3.23 18.44 -22.36
CA SER A 205 -1.87 18.00 -22.08
C SER A 205 -1.19 18.90 -21.05
N LEU A 206 -0.53 18.27 -20.09
CA LEU A 206 0.36 18.88 -19.10
C LEU A 206 1.84 18.67 -19.46
N GLY A 207 2.09 18.20 -20.69
CA GLY A 207 3.42 17.96 -21.23
C GLY A 207 3.96 16.56 -20.96
N VAL A 208 5.07 16.28 -21.63
CA VAL A 208 5.78 15.00 -21.57
C VAL A 208 6.89 15.07 -20.51
N ARG A 209 7.07 13.96 -19.80
CA ARG A 209 8.25 13.72 -18.97
C ARG A 209 8.94 12.47 -19.47
N LYS A 210 10.29 12.49 -19.43
CA LYS A 210 11.15 11.37 -19.83
C LYS A 210 11.98 10.90 -18.65
N LYS A 211 12.22 9.62 -18.56
CA LYS A 211 13.17 9.07 -17.60
C LYS A 211 14.57 9.58 -17.95
N GLY A 212 15.28 10.05 -16.92
CA GLY A 212 16.63 10.58 -17.01
C GLY A 212 17.63 9.77 -16.21
N LYS A 213 18.67 10.44 -15.75
CA LYS A 213 19.70 9.90 -14.84
C LYS A 213 19.74 10.63 -13.50
N GLY A 214 18.83 11.57 -13.31
CA GLY A 214 18.72 12.37 -12.10
C GLY A 214 18.02 11.63 -10.97
N GLU A 215 18.14 12.16 -9.76
CA GLU A 215 17.55 11.58 -8.56
C GLU A 215 16.02 11.53 -8.61
N LYS A 216 15.40 12.50 -9.30
CA LYS A 216 13.94 12.66 -9.34
C LYS A 216 13.26 12.09 -10.59
N ASP A 217 14.05 11.70 -11.61
CA ASP A 217 13.50 11.33 -12.91
C ASP A 217 13.98 9.96 -13.45
N ARG A 218 14.86 9.26 -12.70
CA ARG A 218 15.40 7.97 -13.15
C ARG A 218 14.35 6.84 -13.09
N TYR A 219 13.51 6.81 -12.07
CA TYR A 219 12.56 5.71 -11.82
C TYR A 219 11.10 6.16 -11.76
N ARG A 220 10.86 7.46 -11.70
CA ARG A 220 9.52 8.06 -11.69
C ARG A 220 9.44 9.25 -12.62
N LEU A 221 8.25 9.61 -13.03
CA LEU A 221 7.99 10.81 -13.82
C LEU A 221 7.15 11.76 -12.96
N VAL A 222 7.54 13.04 -12.89
CA VAL A 222 6.96 14.00 -11.94
C VAL A 222 6.48 15.26 -12.64
N TRP A 223 5.24 15.67 -12.33
CA TRP A 223 4.66 16.96 -12.67
C TRP A 223 4.39 17.70 -11.35
N GLU A 224 5.29 18.62 -10.98
CA GLU A 224 5.29 19.28 -9.66
C GLU A 224 4.20 20.34 -9.51
N ASP A 225 3.80 21.01 -10.63
CA ASP A 225 2.97 22.24 -10.61
C ASP A 225 1.51 21.98 -11.03
N VAL A 226 1.02 20.75 -10.93
CA VAL A 226 -0.36 20.45 -11.34
C VAL A 226 -1.33 21.04 -10.33
N LYS A 227 -2.17 21.97 -10.79
CA LYS A 227 -3.25 22.54 -9.97
C LYS A 227 -4.46 21.62 -9.98
N TYR A 228 -4.92 21.22 -8.81
CA TYR A 228 -6.09 20.36 -8.70
C TYR A 228 -7.32 21.03 -9.30
N THR A 229 -7.93 20.34 -10.24
CA THR A 229 -9.25 20.61 -10.79
C THR A 229 -10.01 19.31 -10.89
N PRO A 230 -11.25 19.20 -10.38
CA PRO A 230 -12.03 17.98 -10.50
C PRO A 230 -12.13 17.50 -11.95
N GLY A 231 -12.08 16.19 -12.15
CA GLY A 231 -12.15 15.59 -13.48
C GLY A 231 -11.27 14.36 -13.60
N THR A 232 -10.61 14.22 -14.74
CA THR A 232 -9.87 13.03 -15.11
C THR A 232 -8.40 13.35 -15.40
N LEU A 233 -7.50 12.73 -14.64
CA LEU A 233 -6.10 12.57 -15.01
C LEU A 233 -5.96 11.31 -15.88
N LYS A 234 -5.27 11.43 -16.99
CA LYS A 234 -4.90 10.31 -17.87
C LYS A 234 -3.42 10.40 -18.18
N VAL A 235 -2.72 9.29 -18.13
CA VAL A 235 -1.34 9.19 -18.59
C VAL A 235 -1.26 8.25 -19.80
N VAL A 236 -0.42 8.59 -20.75
CA VAL A 236 -0.04 7.75 -21.88
C VAL A 236 1.47 7.57 -21.83
N ALA A 237 1.90 6.40 -21.38
CA ALA A 237 3.30 6.02 -21.32
C ALA A 237 3.74 5.43 -22.67
N LYS A 238 4.97 5.72 -23.06
CA LYS A 238 5.60 5.20 -24.28
C LYS A 238 6.90 4.49 -23.94
N LYS A 239 7.27 3.54 -24.79
CA LYS A 239 8.57 2.86 -24.80
C LYS A 239 9.03 2.80 -26.24
N ASP A 240 10.27 3.22 -26.52
CA ASP A 240 10.83 3.30 -27.88
C ASP A 240 9.90 4.06 -28.86
N GLY A 241 9.31 5.18 -28.41
CA GLY A 241 8.40 6.02 -29.17
C GLY A 241 6.99 5.46 -29.40
N LYS A 242 6.71 4.21 -28.99
CA LYS A 242 5.41 3.55 -29.16
C LYS A 242 4.60 3.60 -27.87
N VAL A 243 3.26 3.70 -27.97
CA VAL A 243 2.38 3.59 -26.80
C VAL A 243 2.62 2.26 -26.10
N TRP A 244 2.95 2.36 -24.80
CA TRP A 244 3.29 1.21 -23.97
C TRP A 244 2.16 0.83 -23.02
N ALA A 245 1.68 1.81 -22.25
CA ALA A 245 0.60 1.64 -21.29
C ALA A 245 -0.15 2.94 -21.06
N THR A 246 -1.36 2.84 -20.52
CA THR A 246 -2.15 3.98 -20.07
C THR A 246 -2.72 3.73 -18.69
N ASP A 247 -2.91 4.81 -17.93
CA ASP A 247 -3.66 4.77 -16.67
C ASP A 247 -4.57 5.98 -16.58
N THR A 248 -5.63 5.86 -15.78
CA THR A 248 -6.64 6.92 -15.61
C THR A 248 -7.16 6.94 -14.18
N VAL A 249 -7.07 8.08 -13.52
CA VAL A 249 -7.72 8.36 -12.25
C VAL A 249 -8.73 9.49 -12.42
N THR A 250 -9.92 9.32 -11.84
CA THR A 250 -11.02 10.28 -12.01
C THR A 250 -11.61 10.67 -10.66
N THR A 251 -11.90 11.96 -10.51
CA THR A 251 -12.64 12.45 -9.34
C THR A 251 -13.99 11.73 -9.25
N THR A 252 -14.26 11.13 -8.11
CA THR A 252 -15.48 10.37 -7.86
C THR A 252 -16.57 11.24 -7.26
N GLY A 253 -17.82 10.78 -7.36
CA GLY A 253 -18.94 11.30 -6.59
C GLY A 253 -18.92 10.82 -5.13
N LYS A 254 -20.01 11.10 -4.43
CA LYS A 254 -20.24 10.59 -3.06
C LYS A 254 -20.38 9.05 -3.07
N PRO A 255 -20.02 8.36 -1.96
CA PRO A 255 -20.34 6.95 -1.78
C PRO A 255 -21.82 6.66 -2.06
N ALA A 256 -22.11 5.60 -2.85
CA ALA A 256 -23.48 5.24 -3.25
C ALA A 256 -23.75 3.73 -3.15
N ALA A 257 -22.74 2.88 -3.36
CA ALA A 257 -22.90 1.43 -3.41
C ALA A 257 -21.67 0.70 -2.88
N LEU A 258 -21.86 -0.58 -2.59
CA LEU A 258 -20.79 -1.53 -2.27
C LEU A 258 -20.60 -2.51 -3.43
N THR A 259 -19.37 -3.01 -3.61
CA THR A 259 -19.07 -4.16 -4.46
C THR A 259 -18.23 -5.17 -3.71
N LEU A 260 -18.45 -6.45 -3.99
CA LEU A 260 -17.74 -7.59 -3.41
C LEU A 260 -17.01 -8.34 -4.53
N LYS A 261 -15.78 -8.71 -4.27
CA LYS A 261 -14.97 -9.53 -5.19
C LYS A 261 -14.22 -10.58 -4.39
N PRO A 262 -14.71 -11.84 -4.36
CA PRO A 262 -13.93 -12.94 -3.83
C PRO A 262 -12.73 -13.22 -4.75
N ASP A 263 -11.62 -13.65 -4.17
CA ASP A 263 -10.46 -14.18 -4.91
C ASP A 263 -10.78 -15.54 -5.53
N ARG A 264 -11.59 -16.35 -4.81
CA ARG A 264 -12.09 -17.65 -5.21
C ARG A 264 -13.56 -17.80 -4.87
N ASN A 265 -14.33 -18.32 -5.82
CA ASN A 265 -15.76 -18.60 -5.65
C ASN A 265 -16.02 -20.04 -5.16
N GLU A 266 -14.99 -20.88 -5.07
CA GLU A 266 -15.06 -22.25 -4.61
C GLU A 266 -13.92 -22.53 -3.62
N ILE A 267 -14.24 -23.21 -2.52
CA ILE A 267 -13.31 -23.64 -1.46
C ILE A 267 -13.67 -25.05 -0.99
N ASN A 268 -12.69 -25.77 -0.43
CA ASN A 268 -12.90 -27.12 0.09
C ASN A 268 -13.55 -27.08 1.48
N GLY A 269 -14.45 -28.04 1.80
CA GLY A 269 -15.11 -28.16 3.10
C GLY A 269 -14.27 -28.83 4.18
N ASP A 270 -12.95 -28.56 4.21
CA ASP A 270 -11.96 -29.16 5.12
C ASP A 270 -11.80 -28.42 6.46
N GLY A 271 -12.41 -27.25 6.59
CA GLY A 271 -12.29 -26.38 7.77
C GLY A 271 -11.06 -25.48 7.77
N TYR A 272 -10.26 -25.49 6.71
CA TYR A 272 -9.02 -24.71 6.58
C TYR A 272 -9.05 -23.81 5.36
N ASP A 273 -9.71 -24.21 4.27
CA ASP A 273 -9.68 -23.46 3.02
C ASP A 273 -10.42 -22.13 3.13
N LEU A 274 -9.87 -21.11 2.48
CA LEU A 274 -10.26 -19.71 2.64
C LEU A 274 -10.69 -19.08 1.31
N SER A 275 -11.61 -18.11 1.40
CA SER A 275 -11.88 -17.14 0.34
C SER A 275 -11.71 -15.71 0.89
N TYR A 276 -10.86 -14.91 0.24
CA TYR A 276 -10.62 -13.52 0.58
C TYR A 276 -11.54 -12.62 -0.25
N VAL A 277 -12.48 -11.96 0.41
CA VAL A 277 -13.44 -11.12 -0.29
C VAL A 277 -13.10 -9.65 -0.11
N THR A 278 -12.66 -9.01 -1.18
CA THR A 278 -12.45 -7.55 -1.23
C THR A 278 -13.79 -6.84 -1.28
N VAL A 279 -13.97 -5.86 -0.40
CA VAL A 279 -15.11 -4.94 -0.38
C VAL A 279 -14.65 -3.57 -0.84
N ALA A 280 -15.33 -2.97 -1.82
CA ALA A 280 -15.04 -1.61 -2.26
C ALA A 280 -16.27 -0.73 -2.19
N VAL A 281 -16.06 0.49 -1.69
CA VAL A 281 -17.06 1.56 -1.70
C VAL A 281 -17.03 2.25 -3.05
N ARG A 282 -18.19 2.34 -3.71
CA ARG A 282 -18.35 2.89 -5.07
C ARG A 282 -19.25 4.12 -5.07
N ASP A 283 -19.00 5.03 -6.00
CA ASP A 283 -19.94 6.11 -6.32
C ASP A 283 -21.06 5.61 -7.26
N ALA A 284 -21.98 6.51 -7.62
CA ALA A 284 -23.10 6.18 -8.51
C ALA A 284 -22.67 5.74 -9.92
N GLN A 285 -21.45 6.06 -10.35
CA GLN A 285 -20.87 5.64 -11.63
C GLN A 285 -20.02 4.35 -11.51
N GLY A 286 -20.01 3.71 -10.34
CA GLY A 286 -19.26 2.49 -10.09
C GLY A 286 -17.76 2.68 -9.85
N ARG A 287 -17.26 3.92 -9.71
CA ARG A 287 -15.86 4.21 -9.43
C ARG A 287 -15.58 4.05 -7.94
N MET A 288 -14.44 3.48 -7.57
CA MET A 288 -14.02 3.36 -6.17
C MET A 288 -13.79 4.76 -5.56
N VAL A 289 -14.38 5.00 -4.40
CA VAL A 289 -14.24 6.28 -3.67
C VAL A 289 -13.01 6.21 -2.76
N PRO A 290 -11.88 6.82 -3.13
CA PRO A 290 -10.57 6.55 -2.52
C PRO A 290 -10.39 7.14 -1.12
N ARG A 291 -11.33 7.95 -0.61
CA ARG A 291 -11.28 8.54 0.74
C ARG A 291 -12.44 8.09 1.62
N SER A 292 -13.17 7.05 1.18
CA SER A 292 -14.32 6.55 1.93
C SER A 292 -13.88 5.80 3.20
N LYS A 293 -14.54 6.15 4.32
CA LYS A 293 -14.38 5.53 5.65
C LYS A 293 -15.74 5.03 6.18
N ASN A 294 -16.65 4.60 5.30
CA ASN A 294 -17.96 4.10 5.66
C ASN A 294 -17.87 2.88 6.59
N MET A 295 -18.74 2.81 7.61
CA MET A 295 -18.87 1.61 8.44
C MET A 295 -19.51 0.48 7.64
N LEU A 296 -18.87 -0.66 7.57
CA LEU A 296 -19.33 -1.86 6.89
C LEU A 296 -19.78 -2.88 7.91
N THR A 297 -20.92 -3.52 7.67
CA THR A 297 -21.42 -4.65 8.45
C THR A 297 -21.44 -5.88 7.54
N PHE A 298 -20.74 -6.92 7.95
CA PHE A 298 -20.65 -8.20 7.27
C PHE A 298 -21.60 -9.18 7.92
N LYS A 299 -22.36 -9.91 7.11
CA LYS A 299 -23.21 -11.02 7.55
C LYS A 299 -23.00 -12.22 6.64
N VAL A 300 -22.78 -13.38 7.23
CA VAL A 300 -22.57 -14.64 6.50
C VAL A 300 -23.63 -15.65 6.85
N THR A 301 -24.01 -16.49 5.87
CA THR A 301 -24.90 -17.65 6.02
C THR A 301 -24.37 -18.80 5.17
N GLY A 302 -24.73 -20.05 5.54
CA GLY A 302 -24.29 -21.26 4.86
C GLY A 302 -23.03 -21.87 5.48
N PRO A 303 -22.34 -22.80 4.79
CA PRO A 303 -21.28 -23.66 5.33
C PRO A 303 -19.92 -22.95 5.46
N VAL A 304 -19.91 -21.67 5.87
CA VAL A 304 -18.71 -20.88 6.12
C VAL A 304 -18.86 -20.06 7.41
N GLU A 305 -17.75 -19.60 7.92
CA GLU A 305 -17.66 -18.62 8.98
C GLU A 305 -16.81 -17.43 8.54
N ILE A 306 -16.93 -16.30 9.21
CA ILE A 306 -15.99 -15.17 9.05
C ILE A 306 -14.76 -15.48 9.91
N ALA A 307 -13.63 -15.82 9.28
CA ALA A 307 -12.38 -16.06 9.98
C ALA A 307 -11.74 -14.74 10.45
N GLY A 308 -11.95 -13.67 9.68
CA GLY A 308 -11.41 -12.37 10.05
C GLY A 308 -11.86 -11.24 9.12
N ILE A 309 -11.59 -10.01 9.58
CA ILE A 309 -11.85 -8.77 8.84
C ILE A 309 -10.65 -7.84 8.98
N CYS A 310 -10.33 -7.08 7.95
CA CYS A 310 -9.36 -6.01 8.05
C CYS A 310 -9.60 -4.90 6.99
N ASN A 311 -8.95 -3.75 7.14
CA ASN A 311 -9.07 -2.63 6.22
C ASN A 311 -7.72 -2.06 5.76
N GLY A 312 -6.60 -2.50 6.36
CA GLY A 312 -5.26 -2.03 6.05
C GLY A 312 -4.88 -0.69 6.68
N ASP A 313 -5.75 -0.11 7.54
CA ASP A 313 -5.41 1.07 8.33
C ASP A 313 -4.49 0.67 9.48
N PRO A 314 -3.23 1.18 9.55
CA PRO A 314 -2.32 0.86 10.65
C PRO A 314 -2.83 1.35 12.01
N THR A 315 -3.75 2.31 12.04
CA THR A 315 -4.30 2.91 13.26
C THR A 315 -5.66 2.32 13.68
N ASP A 316 -6.20 1.37 12.92
CA ASP A 316 -7.45 0.69 13.28
C ASP A 316 -7.17 -0.52 14.19
N PHE A 317 -7.62 -0.45 15.44
CA PHE A 317 -7.46 -1.51 16.45
C PHE A 317 -8.64 -2.48 16.52
N THR A 318 -9.56 -2.45 15.58
CA THR A 318 -10.61 -3.48 15.46
C THR A 318 -9.95 -4.86 15.41
N THR A 319 -10.42 -5.78 16.25
CA THR A 319 -9.92 -7.16 16.28
C THR A 319 -10.11 -7.80 14.91
N MET A 320 -9.02 -8.21 14.28
CA MET A 320 -9.05 -8.78 12.94
C MET A 320 -9.57 -10.22 12.94
N ALA A 321 -9.13 -11.04 13.89
CA ALA A 321 -9.62 -12.42 14.04
C ALA A 321 -11.03 -12.46 14.63
N ASN A 322 -11.74 -13.55 14.38
CA ASN A 322 -13.08 -13.81 14.90
C ASN A 322 -13.10 -15.08 15.78
N PRO A 323 -12.46 -15.08 16.95
CA PRO A 323 -12.35 -16.28 17.79
C PRO A 323 -13.70 -16.77 18.35
N GLU A 324 -14.69 -15.90 18.40
CA GLU A 324 -16.05 -16.23 18.87
C GLU A 324 -16.97 -16.72 17.74
N ASN A 325 -16.46 -16.87 16.53
CA ASN A 325 -17.21 -17.31 15.33
C ASN A 325 -18.52 -16.52 15.11
N LYS A 326 -18.49 -15.22 15.38
CA LYS A 326 -19.63 -14.34 15.12
C LYS A 326 -19.96 -14.30 13.63
N ASN A 327 -21.24 -14.46 13.30
CA ASN A 327 -21.73 -14.36 11.91
C ASN A 327 -21.94 -12.90 11.46
N ILE A 328 -21.77 -11.94 12.36
CA ILE A 328 -21.92 -10.51 12.07
C ILE A 328 -20.73 -9.78 12.67
N LEU A 329 -19.97 -9.11 11.81
CA LEU A 329 -18.82 -8.28 12.20
C LEU A 329 -18.93 -6.89 11.54
N LYS A 330 -18.19 -5.91 12.09
CA LYS A 330 -18.18 -4.53 11.60
C LYS A 330 -16.76 -4.00 11.58
N ILE A 331 -16.42 -3.28 10.51
CA ILE A 331 -15.19 -2.48 10.40
C ILE A 331 -15.43 -1.28 9.48
N LYS A 332 -14.68 -0.19 9.65
CA LYS A 332 -14.71 0.91 8.68
C LYS A 332 -13.97 0.51 7.40
N ALA A 333 -14.45 0.94 6.25
CA ALA A 333 -13.60 0.98 5.07
C ALA A 333 -12.43 1.93 5.33
N PHE A 334 -11.26 1.60 4.80
CA PHE A 334 -10.10 2.47 4.81
C PHE A 334 -9.71 2.80 3.36
N ASN A 335 -9.80 4.09 3.05
CA ASN A 335 -9.57 4.59 1.69
C ASN A 335 -10.31 3.78 0.63
N GLY A 336 -11.62 3.57 0.91
CA GLY A 336 -12.55 2.91 0.02
C GLY A 336 -12.56 1.38 0.04
N LEU A 337 -11.67 0.74 0.78
CA LEU A 337 -11.52 -0.72 0.78
C LEU A 337 -11.63 -1.33 2.18
N ALA A 338 -12.04 -2.60 2.22
CA ALA A 338 -11.91 -3.52 3.34
C ALA A 338 -11.87 -4.96 2.82
N GLN A 339 -11.46 -5.89 3.67
CA GLN A 339 -11.42 -7.31 3.35
C GLN A 339 -12.14 -8.11 4.44
N VAL A 340 -12.83 -9.16 4.02
CA VAL A 340 -13.37 -10.20 4.90
C VAL A 340 -12.83 -11.55 4.42
N ILE A 341 -12.44 -12.39 5.36
CA ILE A 341 -11.90 -13.72 5.10
C ILE A 341 -12.98 -14.74 5.51
N LEU A 342 -13.44 -15.52 4.55
CA LEU A 342 -14.36 -16.63 4.78
C LEU A 342 -13.56 -17.91 4.90
N ARG A 343 -13.90 -18.76 5.88
CA ARG A 343 -13.34 -20.10 6.07
C ARG A 343 -14.46 -21.13 5.96
N SER A 344 -14.20 -22.23 5.27
CA SER A 344 -15.13 -23.36 5.22
C SER A 344 -15.35 -23.97 6.61
N ARG A 345 -16.55 -24.50 6.86
CA ARG A 345 -16.81 -25.36 8.02
C ARG A 345 -16.49 -26.81 7.68
N LYS A 346 -15.77 -27.47 8.57
CA LYS A 346 -15.33 -28.86 8.37
C LYS A 346 -16.50 -29.81 8.17
N GLY A 347 -16.51 -30.55 7.04
CA GLY A 347 -17.50 -31.54 6.71
C GLY A 347 -18.84 -30.97 6.22
N GLU A 348 -18.95 -29.67 6.06
CA GLU A 348 -20.14 -29.04 5.46
C GLU A 348 -19.86 -28.68 4.00
N SER A 349 -20.90 -28.76 3.17
CA SER A 349 -20.86 -28.39 1.76
C SER A 349 -22.10 -27.59 1.36
N GLY A 350 -22.01 -26.89 0.23
CA GLY A 350 -23.14 -26.12 -0.31
C GLY A 350 -22.78 -24.66 -0.58
N LYS A 351 -23.79 -23.82 -0.80
CA LYS A 351 -23.64 -22.40 -1.09
C LYS A 351 -23.62 -21.58 0.19
N ALA A 352 -22.59 -20.77 0.35
CA ALA A 352 -22.47 -19.74 1.38
C ALA A 352 -22.74 -18.37 0.78
N THR A 353 -23.40 -17.50 1.52
CA THR A 353 -23.67 -16.11 1.10
C THR A 353 -23.03 -15.14 2.08
N LEU A 354 -22.22 -14.22 1.56
CA LEU A 354 -21.74 -13.03 2.27
C LEU A 354 -22.58 -11.84 1.82
N GLN A 355 -23.21 -11.16 2.77
CA GLN A 355 -23.87 -9.88 2.59
C GLN A 355 -23.08 -8.79 3.30
N VAL A 356 -22.91 -7.64 2.64
CA VAL A 356 -22.29 -6.45 3.24
C VAL A 356 -23.22 -5.26 3.08
N ILE A 357 -23.47 -4.59 4.20
CA ILE A 357 -24.32 -3.40 4.27
C ILE A 357 -23.55 -2.23 4.88
N SER A 358 -23.95 -1.02 4.49
CA SER A 358 -23.46 0.24 5.04
C SER A 358 -24.59 1.27 4.98
N ASN A 359 -24.72 2.10 6.01
CA ASN A 359 -25.77 3.10 6.06
C ASN A 359 -25.69 4.05 4.86
N GLY A 360 -26.80 4.26 4.18
CA GLY A 360 -26.91 5.15 3.02
C GLY A 360 -26.30 4.60 1.70
N LEU A 361 -25.81 3.36 1.68
CA LEU A 361 -25.26 2.75 0.48
C LEU A 361 -26.11 1.56 0.01
N LYS A 362 -26.15 1.36 -1.30
CA LYS A 362 -26.73 0.13 -1.87
C LYS A 362 -25.89 -1.07 -1.37
N PRO A 363 -26.51 -2.07 -0.71
CA PRO A 363 -25.80 -3.23 -0.19
C PRO A 363 -25.28 -4.11 -1.34
N ALA A 364 -24.34 -4.98 -1.00
CA ALA A 364 -23.83 -6.00 -1.93
C ALA A 364 -23.84 -7.38 -1.28
N GLN A 365 -23.97 -8.42 -2.11
CA GLN A 365 -23.81 -9.81 -1.71
C GLN A 365 -23.03 -10.61 -2.74
N THR A 366 -22.38 -11.66 -2.29
CA THR A 366 -21.68 -12.63 -3.13
C THR A 366 -21.85 -14.04 -2.57
N THR A 367 -21.65 -15.04 -3.41
CA THR A 367 -21.75 -16.47 -3.05
C THR A 367 -20.40 -17.14 -3.23
N VAL A 368 -20.03 -17.99 -2.27
CA VAL A 368 -18.91 -18.93 -2.34
C VAL A 368 -19.47 -20.33 -2.19
N THR A 369 -19.02 -21.26 -3.02
CA THR A 369 -19.42 -22.67 -2.95
C THR A 369 -18.40 -23.45 -2.14
N VAL A 370 -18.86 -24.22 -1.15
CA VAL A 370 -18.04 -25.15 -0.37
C VAL A 370 -18.27 -26.55 -0.95
N LYS A 371 -17.19 -27.24 -1.35
CA LYS A 371 -17.19 -28.60 -1.94
C LYS A 371 -16.88 -29.66 -0.91
#